data_3dfcc88fb32e255fe5a736ba66f2d24f
#
_entry.id   3dfcc88fb32e255fe5a736ba66f2d24f
#
_cell.length_a   1.000
_cell.length_b   1.000
_cell.length_c   1.000
_cell.angle_alpha   90.00
_cell.angle_beta   90.00
_cell.angle_gamma   90.00
#
_symmetry.space_group_name_H-M   'P 1'
#
loop_
_entity.id
_entity.type
_entity.pdbx_description
1 polymer ?
#
loop_
_entity_poly.entity_id
_entity_poly.type
_entity_poly.pdbx_seq_one_letter_code
_entity_poly.pdbx_strand_id
1 'polypeptide(L)'
;MTAIRIGAVAARFGRDLDFDLRRVATLIEHARRSRISLLVLPDAALGGYLGDLRQPDRSLTALPPALALDDPYVRKVVVLAAEMVVCFGFREAEGDQRYNTALCVHGDGVLGSHRKVHQPAGESIAYSAGERFSAFDTPVGRIGMLIDYDKTFPESARTLTLDGAELLACLSAWPTSLTNRAPRMAHDRQARLFDLYDQARAAENQVVLVSSNQTGVLGELRFLGQAKVVGPGGDILARTWAKAGIATAELDVAAEIAKARRVLRHLDERKPSVYRVG
;
A
#
# COMPACT_ATOMS: atom_id res chain seq x y z
N MET A 1 8.51 9.74 -20.79
CA MET A 1 8.29 10.62 -19.61
C MET A 1 9.65 10.87 -18.96
N THR A 2 9.83 11.94 -18.22
CA THR A 2 11.04 12.17 -17.42
C THR A 2 11.08 11.20 -16.24
N ALA A 3 12.28 10.83 -15.79
CA ALA A 3 12.43 9.99 -14.59
C ALA A 3 11.78 10.68 -13.39
N ILE A 4 11.06 9.91 -12.59
CA ILE A 4 10.44 10.33 -11.34
C ILE A 4 11.11 9.64 -10.15
N ARG A 5 11.09 10.31 -9.01
CA ARG A 5 11.57 9.72 -7.75
C ARG A 5 10.40 9.22 -6.92
N ILE A 6 10.44 7.94 -6.57
CA ILE A 6 9.39 7.22 -5.86
C ILE A 6 9.87 6.84 -4.48
N GLY A 7 9.03 7.02 -3.46
CA GLY A 7 9.30 6.67 -2.07
C GLY A 7 8.29 5.70 -1.48
N ALA A 8 8.76 4.57 -0.95
CA ALA A 8 7.98 3.62 -0.16
C ALA A 8 8.35 3.76 1.33
N VAL A 9 7.38 3.98 2.18
CA VAL A 9 7.60 4.30 3.60
C VAL A 9 7.46 3.06 4.48
N ALA A 10 8.43 2.85 5.37
CA ALA A 10 8.31 2.02 6.54
C ALA A 10 8.22 2.92 7.78
N ALA A 11 7.09 2.95 8.47
CA ALA A 11 6.90 3.82 9.63
C ALA A 11 5.87 3.23 10.61
N ARG A 12 5.93 3.68 11.87
CA ARG A 12 4.98 3.30 12.90
C ARG A 12 3.87 4.35 12.98
N PHE A 13 2.64 3.90 12.99
CA PHE A 13 1.45 4.69 13.28
C PHE A 13 0.63 4.02 14.38
N GLY A 14 -0.13 4.80 15.14
CA GLY A 14 -0.90 4.34 16.29
C GLY A 14 -2.34 4.81 16.28
N ARG A 15 -2.93 4.97 17.46
CA ARG A 15 -4.34 5.36 17.63
C ARG A 15 -4.54 6.87 17.79
N ASP A 16 -3.47 7.62 18.06
CA ASP A 16 -3.50 9.06 18.24
C ASP A 16 -3.40 9.76 16.89
N LEU A 17 -4.52 10.29 16.42
CA LEU A 17 -4.65 10.96 15.13
C LEU A 17 -3.75 12.20 15.01
N ASP A 18 -3.58 12.97 16.09
CA ASP A 18 -2.72 14.15 16.07
C ASP A 18 -1.25 13.77 15.96
N PHE A 19 -0.84 12.72 16.67
CA PHE A 19 0.51 12.16 16.53
C PHE A 19 0.76 11.64 15.12
N ASP A 20 -0.19 10.88 14.58
CA ASP A 20 -0.09 10.30 13.24
C ASP A 20 -0.03 11.38 12.16
N LEU A 21 -0.87 12.42 12.26
CA LEU A 21 -0.85 13.54 11.33
C LEU A 21 0.48 14.30 11.36
N ARG A 22 1.04 14.58 12.55
CA ARG A 22 2.38 15.20 12.67
C ARG A 22 3.45 14.33 12.02
N ARG A 23 3.34 13.01 12.19
CA ARG A 23 4.28 12.05 11.56
C ARG A 23 4.14 12.02 10.04
N VAL A 24 2.92 12.00 9.53
CA VAL A 24 2.63 12.13 8.08
C VAL A 24 3.25 13.41 7.54
N ALA A 25 3.02 14.55 8.21
CA ALA A 25 3.58 15.84 7.80
C ALA A 25 5.13 15.80 7.74
N THR A 26 5.77 15.20 8.75
CA THR A 26 7.23 15.06 8.78
C THR A 26 7.75 14.19 7.62
N LEU A 27 7.05 13.09 7.30
CA LEU A 27 7.43 12.19 6.20
C LEU A 27 7.24 12.87 4.84
N ILE A 28 6.14 13.60 4.65
CA ILE A 28 5.87 14.38 3.43
C ILE A 28 6.93 15.47 3.24
N GLU A 29 7.27 16.20 4.30
CA GLU A 29 8.30 17.24 4.24
C GLU A 29 9.69 16.66 3.89
N HIS A 30 10.06 15.51 4.49
CA HIS A 30 11.28 14.81 4.15
C HIS A 30 11.29 14.34 2.68
N ALA A 31 10.18 13.78 2.21
CA ALA A 31 10.00 13.34 0.83
C ALA A 31 10.13 14.52 -0.15
N ARG A 32 9.54 15.67 0.17
CA ARG A 32 9.63 16.89 -0.63
C ARG A 32 11.08 17.39 -0.76
N ARG A 33 11.82 17.44 0.35
CA ARG A 33 13.25 17.81 0.32
C ARG A 33 14.08 16.82 -0.52
N SER A 34 13.68 15.56 -0.55
CA SER A 34 14.30 14.52 -1.35
C SER A 34 13.79 14.48 -2.81
N ARG A 35 12.93 15.42 -3.21
CA ARG A 35 12.31 15.52 -4.56
C ARG A 35 11.57 14.25 -4.96
N ILE A 36 10.88 13.61 -4.01
CA ILE A 36 10.02 12.46 -4.29
C ILE A 36 8.73 12.99 -4.92
N SER A 37 8.32 12.40 -6.04
CA SER A 37 7.10 12.76 -6.78
C SER A 37 5.91 11.86 -6.38
N LEU A 38 6.19 10.60 -6.00
CA LEU A 38 5.19 9.66 -5.47
C LEU A 38 5.66 9.14 -4.11
N LEU A 39 4.86 9.36 -3.07
CA LEU A 39 5.09 8.83 -1.73
C LEU A 39 3.97 7.86 -1.33
N VAL A 40 4.33 6.62 -1.01
CA VAL A 40 3.37 5.62 -0.53
C VAL A 40 3.60 5.38 0.97
N LEU A 41 2.63 5.80 1.78
CA LEU A 41 2.59 5.60 3.23
C LEU A 41 1.97 4.23 3.57
N PRO A 42 2.24 3.67 4.75
CA PRO A 42 1.63 2.42 5.19
C PRO A 42 0.11 2.45 5.26
N ASP A 43 -0.49 1.25 5.25
CA ASP A 43 -1.88 1.07 5.68
C ASP A 43 -2.06 1.61 7.10
N ALA A 44 -3.22 2.22 7.36
CA ALA A 44 -3.54 2.81 8.65
C ALA A 44 -2.57 3.92 9.12
N ALA A 45 -2.11 4.76 8.20
CA ALA A 45 -1.27 5.91 8.51
C ALA A 45 -2.01 6.99 9.33
N LEU A 46 -3.34 6.96 9.36
CA LEU A 46 -4.17 7.73 10.29
C LEU A 46 -5.00 6.76 11.14
N GLY A 47 -4.85 6.84 12.44
CA GLY A 47 -5.63 6.13 13.45
C GLY A 47 -5.20 4.67 13.68
N GLY A 48 -4.13 4.19 13.04
CA GLY A 48 -3.53 2.90 13.28
C GLY A 48 -4.35 1.69 12.82
N TYR A 49 -3.78 0.50 13.04
CA TYR A 49 -4.34 -0.79 12.65
C TYR A 49 -5.03 -1.51 13.82
N LEU A 50 -5.64 -2.66 13.59
CA LEU A 50 -6.13 -3.56 14.65
C LEU A 50 -4.97 -4.01 15.55
N GLY A 51 -5.25 -4.19 16.83
CA GLY A 51 -4.25 -4.68 17.79
C GLY A 51 -4.12 -6.20 17.85
N ASP A 52 -5.17 -6.93 17.44
CA ASP A 52 -5.21 -8.38 17.32
C ASP A 52 -6.04 -8.78 16.10
N LEU A 53 -5.53 -9.71 15.29
CA LEU A 53 -6.23 -10.26 14.12
C LEU A 53 -6.95 -11.57 14.39
N ARG A 54 -6.67 -12.22 15.52
CA ARG A 54 -7.31 -13.49 15.91
C ARG A 54 -8.67 -13.26 16.55
N GLN A 55 -8.75 -12.25 17.40
CA GLN A 55 -9.97 -11.85 18.08
C GLN A 55 -10.01 -10.31 18.18
N PRO A 56 -10.34 -9.60 17.08
CA PRO A 56 -10.53 -8.17 17.18
C PRO A 56 -11.71 -7.91 18.11
N ASP A 57 -11.47 -7.08 19.11
CA ASP A 57 -12.52 -6.67 20.02
C ASP A 57 -13.61 -5.96 19.21
N ARG A 58 -14.85 -6.39 19.37
CA ARG A 58 -16.03 -5.82 18.71
C ARG A 58 -16.48 -4.52 19.36
N SER A 59 -15.94 -4.16 20.53
CA SER A 59 -16.29 -2.90 21.15
C SER A 59 -15.78 -1.75 20.28
N LEU A 60 -16.62 -0.76 20.00
CA LEU A 60 -16.26 0.43 19.21
C LEU A 60 -15.06 1.16 19.79
N THR A 61 -14.84 1.06 21.11
CA THR A 61 -13.73 1.70 21.82
C THR A 61 -12.37 1.02 21.59
N ALA A 62 -12.36 -0.26 21.20
CA ALA A 62 -11.14 -1.01 20.89
C ALA A 62 -10.75 -0.96 19.41
N LEU A 63 -11.68 -0.57 18.53
CA LEU A 63 -11.39 -0.40 17.12
C LEU A 63 -10.62 0.92 16.85
N PRO A 64 -9.82 0.99 15.79
CA PRO A 64 -9.24 2.24 15.32
C PRO A 64 -10.30 3.32 15.10
N PRO A 65 -9.98 4.61 15.32
CA PRO A 65 -10.89 5.70 14.94
C PRO A 65 -11.19 5.60 13.43
N ALA A 66 -12.48 5.73 13.09
CA ALA A 66 -12.90 5.78 11.70
C ALA A 66 -13.27 7.22 11.34
N LEU A 67 -12.85 7.67 10.17
CA LEU A 67 -12.95 9.02 9.66
C LEU A 67 -13.82 9.04 8.41
N ALA A 68 -14.63 10.07 8.24
CA ALA A 68 -15.29 10.32 6.97
C ALA A 68 -14.25 10.71 5.89
N LEU A 69 -14.59 10.54 4.62
CA LEU A 69 -13.69 10.93 3.51
C LEU A 69 -13.36 12.42 3.54
N ASP A 70 -14.27 13.24 4.04
CA ASP A 70 -14.11 14.68 4.17
C ASP A 70 -13.67 15.14 5.58
N ASP A 71 -13.23 14.22 6.43
CA ASP A 71 -12.74 14.52 7.78
C ASP A 71 -11.58 15.53 7.75
N PRO A 72 -11.48 16.44 8.74
CA PRO A 72 -10.37 17.39 8.82
C PRO A 72 -8.97 16.77 8.79
N TYR A 73 -8.76 15.58 9.36
CA TYR A 73 -7.47 14.89 9.31
C TYR A 73 -7.14 14.45 7.88
N VAL A 74 -8.10 13.90 7.14
CA VAL A 74 -7.95 13.50 5.74
C VAL A 74 -7.64 14.74 4.89
N ARG A 75 -8.44 15.81 5.03
CA ARG A 75 -8.22 17.07 4.31
C ARG A 75 -6.85 17.68 4.57
N LYS A 76 -6.33 17.58 5.79
CA LYS A 76 -4.96 18.06 6.10
C LYS A 76 -3.89 17.30 5.34
N VAL A 77 -4.04 15.98 5.13
CA VAL A 77 -3.08 15.21 4.31
C VAL A 77 -3.14 15.66 2.85
N VAL A 78 -4.32 15.93 2.29
CA VAL A 78 -4.48 16.49 0.94
C VAL A 78 -3.69 17.80 0.81
N VAL A 79 -3.88 18.74 1.73
CA VAL A 79 -3.16 20.02 1.71
C VAL A 79 -1.64 19.82 1.85
N LEU A 80 -1.21 18.91 2.71
CA LEU A 80 0.22 18.60 2.92
C LEU A 80 0.86 17.99 1.68
N ALA A 81 0.12 17.24 0.86
CA ALA A 81 0.65 16.63 -0.37
C ALA A 81 1.20 17.68 -1.34
N ALA A 82 0.54 18.85 -1.45
CA ALA A 82 0.90 19.91 -2.42
C ALA A 82 1.07 19.31 -3.83
N GLU A 83 2.22 19.49 -4.48
CA GLU A 83 2.48 18.97 -5.82
C GLU A 83 2.95 17.50 -5.86
N MET A 84 3.04 16.83 -4.72
CA MET A 84 3.42 15.43 -4.62
C MET A 84 2.20 14.54 -4.63
N VAL A 85 2.26 13.42 -5.35
CA VAL A 85 1.26 12.36 -5.24
C VAL A 85 1.54 11.55 -3.97
N VAL A 86 0.55 11.47 -3.06
CA VAL A 86 0.67 10.76 -1.78
C VAL A 86 -0.43 9.72 -1.67
N CYS A 87 -0.05 8.45 -1.46
CA CYS A 87 -0.99 7.38 -1.10
C CYS A 87 -0.88 7.11 0.40
N PHE A 88 -2.01 7.06 1.10
CA PHE A 88 -2.07 6.76 2.54
C PHE A 88 -3.32 5.99 2.92
N GLY A 89 -3.26 5.20 4.00
CA GLY A 89 -4.37 4.40 4.50
C GLY A 89 -4.96 4.95 5.79
N PHE A 90 -6.26 4.74 5.98
CA PHE A 90 -7.02 5.07 7.19
C PHE A 90 -8.25 4.16 7.32
N ARG A 91 -8.98 4.29 8.42
CA ARG A 91 -10.26 3.63 8.60
C ARG A 91 -11.38 4.58 8.20
N GLU A 92 -12.13 4.22 7.15
CA GLU A 92 -13.22 5.02 6.64
C GLU A 92 -14.51 4.69 7.38
N ALA A 93 -15.29 5.72 7.70
CA ALA A 93 -16.67 5.62 8.17
C ALA A 93 -17.61 6.12 7.07
N GLU A 94 -18.58 5.28 6.67
CA GLU A 94 -19.65 5.62 5.74
C GLU A 94 -20.98 5.06 6.26
N GLY A 95 -21.84 5.92 6.77
CA GLY A 95 -23.03 5.49 7.49
C GLY A 95 -22.66 4.58 8.66
N ASP A 96 -23.26 3.40 8.73
CA ASP A 96 -22.99 2.38 9.75
C ASP A 96 -21.83 1.46 9.38
N GLN A 97 -21.24 1.63 8.21
CA GLN A 97 -20.16 0.79 7.71
C GLN A 97 -18.78 1.37 8.03
N ARG A 98 -17.82 0.48 8.20
CA ARG A 98 -16.42 0.81 8.36
C ARG A 98 -15.60 0.06 7.32
N TYR A 99 -14.67 0.75 6.67
CA TYR A 99 -13.79 0.16 5.67
C TYR A 99 -12.32 0.39 6.00
N ASN A 100 -11.48 -0.50 5.51
CA ASN A 100 -10.06 -0.24 5.41
C ASN A 100 -9.82 0.42 4.05
N THR A 101 -9.48 1.71 4.05
CA THR A 101 -9.44 2.55 2.85
C THR A 101 -8.07 3.17 2.64
N ALA A 102 -7.63 3.16 1.39
CA ALA A 102 -6.50 3.92 0.88
C ALA A 102 -6.98 5.06 0.00
N LEU A 103 -6.38 6.24 0.16
CA LEU A 103 -6.54 7.38 -0.74
C LEU A 103 -5.23 7.67 -1.44
N CYS A 104 -5.33 8.03 -2.71
CA CYS A 104 -4.29 8.71 -3.46
C CYS A 104 -4.70 10.16 -3.62
N VAL A 105 -3.84 11.08 -3.19
CA VAL A 105 -4.14 12.52 -3.16
C VAL A 105 -3.02 13.34 -3.81
N HIS A 106 -3.39 14.52 -4.26
CA HIS A 106 -2.53 15.63 -4.67
C HIS A 106 -3.08 16.89 -4.00
N GLY A 107 -2.33 17.98 -3.95
CA GLY A 107 -2.81 19.21 -3.30
C GLY A 107 -4.13 19.75 -3.84
N ASP A 108 -4.50 19.41 -5.07
CA ASP A 108 -5.77 19.78 -5.69
C ASP A 108 -6.95 18.90 -5.23
N GLY A 109 -6.70 17.79 -4.55
CA GLY A 109 -7.74 16.89 -4.06
C GLY A 109 -7.41 15.40 -4.09
N VAL A 110 -8.47 14.60 -4.01
CA VAL A 110 -8.41 13.14 -4.11
C VAL A 110 -8.37 12.75 -5.57
N LEU A 111 -7.34 11.97 -5.94
CA LEU A 111 -7.16 11.42 -7.29
C LEU A 111 -7.83 10.05 -7.44
N GLY A 112 -7.84 9.25 -6.38
CA GLY A 112 -8.45 7.94 -6.37
C GLY A 112 -8.54 7.35 -4.96
N SER A 113 -9.39 6.33 -4.84
CA SER A 113 -9.61 5.60 -3.59
C SER A 113 -9.70 4.10 -3.84
N HIS A 114 -9.34 3.31 -2.83
CA HIS A 114 -9.52 1.87 -2.82
C HIS A 114 -9.92 1.40 -1.43
N ARG A 115 -11.01 0.65 -1.31
CA ARG A 115 -11.41 -0.09 -0.10
C ARG A 115 -10.88 -1.51 -0.20
N LYS A 116 -10.22 -1.99 0.84
CA LYS A 116 -9.64 -3.34 0.89
C LYS A 116 -10.70 -4.39 0.58
N VAL A 117 -10.42 -5.22 -0.43
CA VAL A 117 -11.34 -6.28 -0.89
C VAL A 117 -11.13 -7.56 -0.09
N HIS A 118 -9.87 -7.99 0.05
CA HIS A 118 -9.55 -9.23 0.73
C HIS A 118 -9.15 -8.97 2.17
N GLN A 119 -9.92 -9.53 3.09
CA GLN A 119 -9.74 -9.30 4.51
C GLN A 119 -9.23 -10.58 5.19
N PRO A 120 -8.07 -10.54 5.88
CA PRO A 120 -7.64 -11.68 6.70
C PRO A 120 -8.58 -11.85 7.89
N ALA A 121 -8.69 -13.07 8.39
CA ALA A 121 -9.65 -13.59 9.36
C ALA A 121 -10.35 -12.55 10.28
N GLY A 122 -9.57 -11.80 11.08
CA GLY A 122 -10.14 -10.86 12.04
C GLY A 122 -10.65 -9.55 11.45
N GLU A 123 -10.17 -9.15 10.28
CA GLU A 123 -10.61 -7.88 9.67
C GLU A 123 -12.07 -7.93 9.24
N SER A 124 -12.56 -9.06 8.74
CA SER A 124 -13.96 -9.23 8.32
C SER A 124 -14.98 -9.06 9.46
N ILE A 125 -14.51 -9.08 10.70
CA ILE A 125 -15.36 -8.81 11.88
C ILE A 125 -15.49 -7.30 12.12
N ALA A 126 -14.44 -6.54 11.79
CA ALA A 126 -14.31 -5.12 12.11
C ALA A 126 -14.66 -4.20 10.93
N TYR A 127 -14.50 -4.68 9.70
CA TYR A 127 -14.63 -3.87 8.48
C TYR A 127 -15.44 -4.58 7.41
N SER A 128 -16.15 -3.80 6.61
CA SER A 128 -16.77 -4.23 5.36
C SER A 128 -15.73 -4.32 4.24
N ALA A 129 -15.91 -5.28 3.34
CA ALA A 129 -15.05 -5.43 2.18
C ALA A 129 -15.35 -4.38 1.09
N GLY A 130 -14.32 -3.99 0.34
CA GLY A 130 -14.48 -3.29 -0.92
C GLY A 130 -14.99 -4.22 -2.02
N GLU A 131 -15.50 -3.65 -3.12
CA GLU A 131 -16.20 -4.42 -4.16
C GLU A 131 -15.45 -4.42 -5.51
N ARG A 132 -14.36 -3.64 -5.65
CA ARG A 132 -13.70 -3.45 -6.95
C ARG A 132 -12.23 -3.09 -6.83
N PHE A 133 -11.51 -3.37 -7.91
CA PHE A 133 -10.18 -2.86 -8.20
C PHE A 133 -10.26 -1.95 -9.41
N SER A 134 -9.85 -0.69 -9.30
CA SER A 134 -9.84 0.28 -10.39
C SER A 134 -8.55 1.08 -10.35
N ALA A 135 -7.95 1.29 -11.52
CA ALA A 135 -6.82 2.19 -11.70
C ALA A 135 -7.31 3.60 -12.07
N PHE A 136 -6.52 4.61 -11.77
CA PHE A 136 -6.86 6.01 -12.02
C PHE A 136 -5.62 6.80 -12.44
N ASP A 137 -5.85 7.89 -13.16
CA ASP A 137 -4.79 8.74 -13.67
C ASP A 137 -4.25 9.68 -12.58
N THR A 138 -2.93 9.89 -12.59
CA THR A 138 -2.23 10.80 -11.69
C THR A 138 -1.15 11.57 -12.46
N PRO A 139 -0.59 12.66 -11.90
CA PRO A 139 0.55 13.36 -12.50
C PRO A 139 1.80 12.49 -12.72
N VAL A 140 1.90 11.34 -12.05
CA VAL A 140 3.09 10.46 -12.12
C VAL A 140 2.84 9.17 -12.92
N GLY A 141 1.69 9.04 -13.58
CA GLY A 141 1.25 7.85 -14.33
C GLY A 141 -0.04 7.26 -13.77
N ARG A 142 -0.53 6.20 -14.38
CA ARG A 142 -1.76 5.52 -13.95
C ARG A 142 -1.48 4.56 -12.80
N ILE A 143 -2.16 4.77 -11.67
CA ILE A 143 -1.93 4.03 -10.42
C ILE A 143 -3.09 3.08 -10.13
N GLY A 144 -2.77 1.85 -9.71
CA GLY A 144 -3.66 0.95 -9.02
C GLY A 144 -3.25 0.80 -7.56
N MET A 145 -4.21 0.75 -6.64
CA MET A 145 -3.93 0.57 -5.21
C MET A 145 -4.31 -0.83 -4.72
N LEU A 146 -3.49 -1.37 -3.82
CA LEU A 146 -3.69 -2.61 -3.08
C LEU A 146 -3.51 -2.34 -1.60
N ILE A 147 -4.32 -2.95 -0.76
CA ILE A 147 -4.14 -2.88 0.69
C ILE A 147 -3.78 -4.26 1.20
N ASP A 148 -2.52 -4.37 1.70
CA ASP A 148 -2.06 -5.49 2.52
C ASP A 148 -2.36 -6.87 1.89
N TYR A 149 -3.39 -7.57 2.36
CA TYR A 149 -3.76 -8.92 1.95
C TYR A 149 -4.23 -9.02 0.49
N ASP A 150 -4.68 -7.92 -0.13
CA ASP A 150 -5.05 -7.87 -1.55
C ASP A 150 -3.93 -8.39 -2.46
N LYS A 151 -2.67 -8.07 -2.14
CA LYS A 151 -1.53 -8.52 -2.95
C LYS A 151 -1.27 -10.03 -2.92
N THR A 152 -1.91 -10.77 -1.99
CA THR A 152 -1.81 -12.23 -1.94
C THR A 152 -2.49 -12.87 -3.15
N PHE A 153 -3.51 -12.21 -3.68
CA PHE A 153 -4.33 -12.68 -4.79
C PHE A 153 -3.80 -12.10 -6.11
N PRO A 154 -3.31 -12.95 -7.04
CA PRO A 154 -2.79 -12.48 -8.33
C PRO A 154 -3.82 -11.72 -9.16
N GLU A 155 -5.10 -12.05 -9.01
CA GLU A 155 -6.23 -11.42 -9.68
C GLU A 155 -6.30 -9.91 -9.38
N SER A 156 -5.99 -9.50 -8.15
CA SER A 156 -6.05 -8.09 -7.72
C SER A 156 -5.10 -7.21 -8.55
N ALA A 157 -3.82 -7.57 -8.56
CA ALA A 157 -2.82 -6.85 -9.33
C ALA A 157 -3.05 -6.97 -10.84
N ARG A 158 -3.49 -8.15 -11.30
CA ARG A 158 -3.81 -8.39 -12.71
C ARG A 158 -4.98 -7.52 -13.18
N THR A 159 -6.05 -7.39 -12.39
CA THR A 159 -7.21 -6.55 -12.70
C THR A 159 -6.77 -5.09 -12.84
N LEU A 160 -6.02 -4.56 -11.88
CA LEU A 160 -5.50 -3.19 -11.94
C LEU A 160 -4.61 -2.96 -13.17
N THR A 161 -3.75 -3.92 -13.50
CA THR A 161 -2.85 -3.78 -14.66
C THR A 161 -3.62 -3.87 -15.99
N LEU A 162 -4.67 -4.69 -16.07
CA LEU A 162 -5.56 -4.74 -17.24
C LEU A 162 -6.40 -3.46 -17.37
N ASP A 163 -6.67 -2.78 -16.27
CA ASP A 163 -7.26 -1.43 -16.25
C ASP A 163 -6.20 -0.31 -16.50
N GLY A 164 -5.01 -0.68 -16.95
CA GLY A 164 -3.97 0.23 -17.40
C GLY A 164 -3.01 0.73 -16.33
N ALA A 165 -3.01 0.18 -15.10
CA ALA A 165 -2.05 0.58 -14.08
C ALA A 165 -0.60 0.33 -14.55
N GLU A 166 0.23 1.36 -14.44
CA GLU A 166 1.67 1.35 -14.64
C GLU A 166 2.43 1.22 -13.31
N LEU A 167 1.79 1.70 -12.26
CA LEU A 167 2.27 1.71 -10.88
C LEU A 167 1.25 1.01 -9.99
N LEU A 168 1.72 0.06 -9.17
CA LEU A 168 0.93 -0.55 -8.10
C LEU A 168 1.40 0.01 -6.75
N ALA A 169 0.57 0.80 -6.09
CA ALA A 169 0.81 1.28 -4.73
C ALA A 169 0.21 0.28 -3.73
N CYS A 170 1.06 -0.47 -3.03
CA CYS A 170 0.65 -1.44 -2.02
C CYS A 170 0.90 -0.88 -0.62
N LEU A 171 -0.18 -0.55 0.10
CA LEU A 171 -0.14 -0.02 1.45
C LEU A 171 -0.35 -1.17 2.44
N SER A 172 0.59 -1.39 3.37
CA SER A 172 0.54 -2.55 4.24
C SER A 172 0.65 -2.23 5.74
N ALA A 173 0.00 -3.07 6.54
CA ALA A 173 0.22 -3.25 7.95
C ALA A 173 0.53 -4.74 8.22
N TRP A 174 1.50 -5.29 7.48
CA TRP A 174 1.82 -6.72 7.45
C TRP A 174 2.67 -7.13 8.64
N PRO A 175 2.15 -7.99 9.53
CA PRO A 175 2.87 -8.42 10.72
C PRO A 175 3.78 -9.63 10.46
N THR A 176 4.62 -9.96 11.43
CA THR A 176 5.26 -11.26 11.54
C THR A 176 4.23 -12.37 11.76
N SER A 177 4.63 -13.63 11.60
CA SER A 177 3.78 -14.78 11.88
C SER A 177 3.13 -14.69 13.27
N LEU A 178 1.82 -14.91 13.35
CA LEU A 178 1.06 -14.83 14.60
C LEU A 178 1.19 -16.12 15.44
N THR A 179 1.31 -17.25 14.78
CA THR A 179 1.32 -18.59 15.43
C THR A 179 2.69 -19.21 15.54
N ASN A 180 3.61 -18.87 14.61
CA ASN A 180 4.97 -19.43 14.57
C ASN A 180 5.97 -18.32 14.23
N ARG A 181 6.16 -17.39 15.17
CA ARG A 181 7.06 -16.25 15.03
C ARG A 181 8.52 -16.70 15.13
N ALA A 182 9.30 -16.41 14.09
CA ALA A 182 10.73 -16.70 14.14
C ALA A 182 11.47 -15.75 15.11
N PRO A 183 12.55 -16.20 15.78
CA PRO A 183 13.36 -15.36 16.65
C PRO A 183 13.97 -14.15 15.91
N ARG A 184 14.40 -14.36 14.68
CA ARG A 184 14.91 -13.29 13.78
C ARG A 184 13.89 -12.99 12.71
N MET A 185 13.52 -11.72 12.56
CA MET A 185 12.51 -11.27 11.59
C MET A 185 12.84 -11.69 10.15
N ALA A 186 14.11 -11.67 9.76
CA ALA A 186 14.54 -12.11 8.43
C ALA A 186 14.24 -13.60 8.13
N HIS A 187 14.06 -14.41 9.16
CA HIS A 187 13.72 -15.83 9.03
C HIS A 187 12.21 -16.09 9.20
N ASP A 188 11.44 -15.06 9.50
CA ASP A 188 9.99 -15.19 9.63
C ASP A 188 9.35 -15.50 8.27
N ARG A 189 8.41 -16.46 8.26
CA ARG A 189 7.72 -16.85 7.04
C ARG A 189 7.03 -15.66 6.37
N GLN A 190 6.43 -14.76 7.17
CA GLN A 190 5.71 -13.61 6.63
C GLN A 190 6.66 -12.61 5.97
N ALA A 191 7.90 -12.46 6.47
CA ALA A 191 8.91 -11.62 5.82
C ALA A 191 9.25 -12.12 4.42
N ARG A 192 9.39 -13.44 4.24
CA ARG A 192 9.64 -14.05 2.93
C ARG A 192 8.45 -13.95 2.00
N LEU A 193 7.23 -14.17 2.51
CA LEU A 193 6.01 -14.03 1.71
C LEU A 193 5.77 -12.59 1.28
N PHE A 194 6.05 -11.61 2.15
CA PHE A 194 5.94 -10.20 1.83
C PHE A 194 6.84 -9.80 0.66
N ASP A 195 8.11 -10.28 0.64
CA ASP A 195 9.03 -10.07 -0.47
C ASP A 195 8.56 -10.81 -1.73
N LEU A 196 8.16 -12.06 -1.59
CA LEU A 196 7.74 -12.90 -2.72
C LEU A 196 6.51 -12.31 -3.45
N TYR A 197 5.48 -11.90 -2.70
CA TYR A 197 4.28 -11.33 -3.31
C TYR A 197 4.59 -10.02 -4.03
N ASP A 198 5.36 -9.12 -3.43
CA ASP A 198 5.70 -7.84 -4.06
C ASP A 198 6.46 -8.06 -5.39
N GLN A 199 7.45 -8.94 -5.40
CA GLN A 199 8.23 -9.26 -6.59
C GLN A 199 7.38 -9.98 -7.66
N ALA A 200 6.56 -10.95 -7.26
CA ALA A 200 5.69 -11.68 -8.18
C ALA A 200 4.66 -10.75 -8.83
N ARG A 201 3.99 -9.85 -8.06
CA ARG A 201 3.00 -8.93 -8.60
C ARG A 201 3.62 -7.93 -9.58
N ALA A 202 4.85 -7.47 -9.33
CA ALA A 202 5.57 -6.62 -10.27
C ALA A 202 5.95 -7.38 -11.55
N ALA A 203 6.59 -8.57 -11.41
CA ALA A 203 7.13 -9.33 -12.52
C ALA A 203 6.05 -9.90 -13.46
N GLU A 204 5.03 -10.56 -12.92
CA GLU A 204 3.97 -11.19 -13.72
C GLU A 204 3.07 -10.20 -14.46
N ASN A 205 3.01 -8.96 -13.97
CA ASN A 205 2.26 -7.86 -14.57
C ASN A 205 3.15 -6.90 -15.37
N GLN A 206 4.46 -6.99 -15.21
CA GLN A 206 5.45 -6.11 -15.84
C GLN A 206 5.16 -4.62 -15.58
N VAL A 207 4.96 -4.29 -14.31
CA VAL A 207 4.68 -2.94 -13.81
C VAL A 207 5.56 -2.63 -12.60
N VAL A 208 5.70 -1.35 -12.26
CA VAL A 208 6.41 -0.94 -11.04
C VAL A 208 5.50 -1.17 -9.82
N LEU A 209 6.05 -1.74 -8.74
CA LEU A 209 5.31 -1.88 -7.48
C LEU A 209 6.01 -1.12 -6.36
N VAL A 210 5.23 -0.32 -5.62
CA VAL A 210 5.68 0.50 -4.50
C VAL A 210 5.00 -0.02 -3.23
N SER A 211 5.75 -0.75 -2.40
CA SER A 211 5.23 -1.42 -1.21
C SER A 211 5.67 -0.71 0.06
N SER A 212 4.73 -0.14 0.78
CA SER A 212 4.93 0.43 2.11
C SER A 212 4.51 -0.55 3.21
N ASN A 213 4.99 -0.35 4.44
CA ASN A 213 4.56 -1.17 5.56
C ASN A 213 4.71 -0.47 6.91
N GLN A 214 3.88 -0.86 7.88
CA GLN A 214 4.03 -0.49 9.28
C GLN A 214 5.33 -1.06 9.88
N THR A 215 5.85 -0.40 10.93
CA THR A 215 6.96 -0.86 11.76
C THR A 215 6.57 -0.91 13.24
N GLY A 216 7.38 -1.59 14.06
CA GLY A 216 7.19 -1.63 15.50
C GLY A 216 6.10 -2.61 15.93
N VAL A 217 5.47 -2.30 17.05
CA VAL A 217 4.47 -3.16 17.69
C VAL A 217 3.21 -2.34 17.97
N LEU A 218 2.04 -2.95 17.73
CA LEU A 218 0.72 -2.44 18.12
C LEU A 218 -0.11 -3.63 18.62
N GLY A 219 -0.48 -3.61 19.91
CA GLY A 219 -1.11 -4.77 20.54
C GLY A 219 -0.25 -6.02 20.40
N GLU A 220 -0.82 -7.11 19.91
CA GLU A 220 -0.15 -8.39 19.68
C GLU A 220 0.66 -8.44 18.36
N LEU A 221 0.51 -7.42 17.51
CA LEU A 221 1.12 -7.41 16.18
C LEU A 221 2.49 -6.75 16.20
N ARG A 222 3.48 -7.44 15.64
CA ARG A 222 4.80 -6.91 15.32
C ARG A 222 4.94 -6.80 13.81
N PHE A 223 5.06 -5.59 13.30
CA PHE A 223 5.12 -5.33 11.86
C PHE A 223 6.53 -5.49 11.27
N LEU A 224 6.58 -5.92 10.01
CA LEU A 224 7.82 -6.27 9.33
C LEU A 224 8.68 -5.06 8.95
N GLY A 225 8.09 -3.88 8.71
CA GLY A 225 8.77 -2.85 7.95
C GLY A 225 8.94 -3.29 6.49
N GLN A 226 10.19 -3.35 6.01
CA GLN A 226 10.54 -3.88 4.68
C GLN A 226 9.85 -3.17 3.51
N ALA A 227 9.62 -1.86 3.62
CA ALA A 227 9.13 -1.08 2.48
C ALA A 227 10.10 -1.14 1.32
N LYS A 228 9.60 -1.18 0.09
CA LYS A 228 10.42 -1.35 -1.11
C LYS A 228 9.80 -0.77 -2.37
N VAL A 229 10.64 -0.51 -3.35
CA VAL A 229 10.27 -0.27 -4.74
C VAL A 229 10.75 -1.45 -5.56
N VAL A 230 9.87 -2.05 -6.34
CA VAL A 230 10.14 -3.21 -7.20
C VAL A 230 9.93 -2.81 -8.65
N GLY A 231 10.91 -3.11 -9.48
CA GLY A 231 10.86 -2.86 -10.92
C GLY A 231 9.98 -3.88 -11.68
N PRO A 232 9.65 -3.59 -12.95
CA PRO A 232 8.79 -4.45 -13.76
C PRO A 232 9.33 -5.85 -14.04
N GLY A 233 10.61 -6.10 -13.78
CA GLY A 233 11.24 -7.43 -13.83
C GLY A 233 11.15 -8.22 -12.53
N GLY A 234 10.61 -7.63 -11.45
CA GLY A 234 10.59 -8.23 -10.12
C GLY A 234 11.83 -7.91 -9.27
N ASP A 235 12.75 -7.10 -9.77
CA ASP A 235 13.97 -6.71 -9.05
C ASP A 235 13.65 -5.67 -7.98
N ILE A 236 14.16 -5.85 -6.77
CA ILE A 236 14.05 -4.86 -5.70
C ILE A 236 15.05 -3.73 -5.96
N LEU A 237 14.54 -2.57 -6.40
CA LEU A 237 15.35 -1.40 -6.72
C LEU A 237 15.80 -0.63 -5.46
N ALA A 238 14.96 -0.62 -4.43
CA ALA A 238 15.26 -0.01 -3.13
C ALA A 238 14.46 -0.70 -2.01
N ARG A 239 15.02 -0.74 -0.80
CA ARG A 239 14.33 -1.28 0.39
C ARG A 239 14.81 -0.67 1.70
N THR A 240 13.94 -0.66 2.75
CA THR A 240 14.29 -0.21 4.13
C THR A 240 14.59 -1.44 4.95
N TRP A 241 14.64 -2.55 4.89
CA TRP A 241 14.73 -3.62 5.90
C TRP A 241 13.68 -3.45 7.01
N ALA A 242 13.95 -3.97 8.19
CA ALA A 242 13.02 -3.97 9.33
C ALA A 242 12.92 -2.60 10.06
N LYS A 243 13.70 -1.61 9.67
CA LYS A 243 13.75 -0.28 10.31
C LYS A 243 12.85 0.72 9.62
N ALA A 244 12.42 1.73 10.37
CA ALA A 244 11.73 2.88 9.80
C ALA A 244 12.63 3.64 8.81
N GLY A 245 12.03 4.15 7.74
CA GLY A 245 12.73 4.90 6.69
C GLY A 245 11.91 4.98 5.40
N ILE A 246 12.51 5.57 4.37
CA ILE A 246 11.92 5.65 3.04
C ILE A 246 12.86 4.91 2.06
N ALA A 247 12.36 3.88 1.42
CA ALA A 247 13.03 3.25 0.28
C ALA A 247 12.78 4.12 -0.94
N THR A 248 13.83 4.64 -1.57
CA THR A 248 13.72 5.59 -2.67
C THR A 248 14.40 5.05 -3.92
N ALA A 249 13.68 5.07 -5.04
CA ALA A 249 14.20 4.78 -6.38
C ALA A 249 13.87 5.91 -7.35
N GLU A 250 14.73 6.13 -8.33
CA GLU A 250 14.52 7.08 -9.42
C GLU A 250 14.50 6.31 -10.74
N LEU A 251 13.41 6.41 -11.50
CA LEU A 251 13.24 5.67 -12.74
C LEU A 251 12.26 6.35 -13.71
N ASP A 252 12.46 6.13 -15.00
CA ASP A 252 11.44 6.40 -16.03
C ASP A 252 10.52 5.16 -16.08
N VAL A 253 9.33 5.29 -15.51
CA VAL A 253 8.35 4.19 -15.38
C VAL A 253 8.01 3.60 -16.75
N ALA A 254 7.71 4.44 -17.74
CA ALA A 254 7.35 4.00 -19.09
C ALA A 254 8.51 3.26 -19.78
N ALA A 255 9.74 3.77 -19.64
CA ALA A 255 10.92 3.14 -20.22
C ALA A 255 11.23 1.78 -19.58
N GLU A 256 11.11 1.65 -18.25
CA GLU A 256 11.32 0.38 -17.56
C GLU A 256 10.23 -0.66 -17.91
N ILE A 257 8.97 -0.25 -18.02
CA ILE A 257 7.88 -1.12 -18.49
C ILE A 257 8.12 -1.56 -19.95
N ALA A 258 8.48 -0.64 -20.83
CA ALA A 258 8.78 -0.94 -22.23
C ALA A 258 9.96 -1.93 -22.35
N LYS A 259 10.99 -1.75 -21.52
CA LYS A 259 12.15 -2.66 -21.43
C LYS A 259 11.73 -4.07 -20.97
N ALA A 260 10.91 -4.19 -19.93
CA ALA A 260 10.41 -5.46 -19.42
C ALA A 260 9.54 -6.20 -20.46
N ARG A 261 8.76 -5.46 -21.26
CA ARG A 261 7.87 -6.01 -22.30
C ARG A 261 8.53 -6.18 -23.68
N ARG A 262 9.84 -5.97 -23.80
CA ARG A 262 10.55 -6.02 -25.10
C ARG A 262 10.51 -7.40 -25.74
N VAL A 263 10.67 -8.46 -24.97
CA VAL A 263 10.77 -9.85 -25.45
C VAL A 263 9.53 -10.65 -25.07
N LEU A 264 9.17 -10.63 -23.79
CA LEU A 264 8.01 -11.34 -23.26
C LEU A 264 6.91 -10.31 -22.94
N ARG A 265 5.74 -10.51 -23.51
CA ARG A 265 4.58 -9.60 -23.34
C ARG A 265 3.49 -10.30 -22.57
N HIS A 266 3.68 -10.45 -21.27
CA HIS A 266 2.81 -11.27 -20.42
C HIS A 266 1.34 -10.92 -20.54
N LEU A 267 0.98 -9.64 -20.70
CA LEU A 267 -0.42 -9.21 -20.83
C LEU A 267 -1.01 -9.59 -22.20
N ASP A 268 -0.24 -9.41 -23.29
CA ASP A 268 -0.68 -9.67 -24.65
C ASP A 268 -0.76 -11.17 -24.95
N GLU A 269 0.14 -11.96 -24.33
CA GLU A 269 0.28 -13.41 -24.55
C GLU A 269 -0.70 -14.23 -23.72
N ARG A 270 -1.51 -13.60 -22.88
CA ARG A 270 -2.54 -14.29 -22.09
C ARG A 270 -3.55 -15.01 -22.99
N LYS A 271 -4.06 -16.12 -22.48
CA LYS A 271 -5.13 -16.91 -23.12
C LYS A 271 -6.38 -16.93 -22.24
N PRO A 272 -7.13 -15.82 -22.15
CA PRO A 272 -8.25 -15.70 -21.21
C PRO A 272 -9.28 -16.82 -21.32
N SER A 273 -9.49 -17.34 -22.53
CA SER A 273 -10.47 -18.42 -22.80
C SER A 273 -10.16 -19.76 -22.15
N VAL A 274 -8.91 -19.97 -21.69
CA VAL A 274 -8.51 -21.23 -21.03
C VAL A 274 -8.41 -21.09 -19.51
N TYR A 275 -8.52 -19.87 -18.97
CA TYR A 275 -8.51 -19.65 -17.54
C TYR A 275 -9.91 -19.88 -16.96
N ARG A 276 -9.96 -20.55 -15.82
CA ARG A 276 -11.17 -20.66 -15.03
C ARG A 276 -11.13 -19.55 -13.98
N VAL A 277 -11.87 -18.47 -14.20
CA VAL A 277 -12.17 -17.46 -13.19
C VAL A 277 -13.57 -17.81 -12.67
N GLY A 278 -13.62 -18.20 -11.39
CA GLY A 278 -14.77 -18.83 -10.72
C GLY A 278 -16.09 -18.10 -10.81
#